data_0aa3315e887e60388cdddf2be3b168a2
#
_entry.id   0aa3315e887e60388cdddf2be3b168a2
#
_cell.length_a   1.000
_cell.length_b   1.000
_cell.length_c   1.000
_cell.angle_alpha   90.00
_cell.angle_beta   90.00
_cell.angle_gamma   90.00
#
_symmetry.space_group_name_H-M   'P 1'
#
loop_
_entity.id
_entity.type
_entity.pdbx_description
1 polymer ?
#
loop_
_entity_poly.entity_id
_entity_poly.type
_entity_poly.pdbx_seq_one_letter_code
_entity_poly.pdbx_strand_id
1 'polypeptide(L)'
;LLEIRCSGTQRFRMKSYEQLKHGLWTAQVELLAPDLAVKIPADLQPAAQLLQNLIDTLQNREVPHPEMPFEPPYLLDDCGWVANRWCEILPLPLQHKQRLMELDNPLLRLELINDLLDRGGKASSGSQPSASA
;
A
#
# COMPACT_ATOMS: atom_id res chain seq x y z
N LEU A 1 -0.88 0.02 -27.98
CA LEU A 1 -0.54 0.00 -26.55
C LEU A 1 -1.63 -0.78 -25.80
N LEU A 2 -1.25 -1.80 -25.04
CA LEU A 2 -2.17 -2.57 -24.20
C LEU A 2 -2.08 -2.00 -22.77
N GLU A 3 -3.19 -1.48 -22.25
CA GLU A 3 -3.32 -1.04 -20.88
C GLU A 3 -4.14 -2.07 -20.10
N ILE A 4 -3.64 -2.52 -18.97
CA ILE A 4 -4.29 -3.48 -18.10
C ILE A 4 -4.39 -2.95 -16.68
N ARG A 5 -5.47 -3.29 -15.99
CA ARG A 5 -5.64 -3.06 -14.56
C ARG A 5 -5.66 -4.39 -13.84
N CYS A 6 -4.86 -4.50 -12.78
CA CYS A 6 -4.76 -5.72 -11.98
C CYS A 6 -5.19 -5.45 -10.55
N SER A 7 -5.96 -6.39 -9.98
CA SER A 7 -6.28 -6.40 -8.55
C SER A 7 -5.57 -7.58 -7.89
N GLY A 8 -4.83 -7.29 -6.82
CA GLY A 8 -4.19 -8.33 -6.02
C GLY A 8 -5.23 -9.17 -5.25
N THR A 9 -4.99 -10.47 -5.15
CA THR A 9 -5.88 -11.38 -4.43
C THR A 9 -5.17 -12.01 -3.24
N GLN A 10 -4.43 -13.07 -3.46
CA GLN A 10 -3.77 -13.85 -2.42
C GLN A 10 -2.26 -13.83 -2.61
N ARG A 11 -1.52 -13.66 -1.51
CA ARG A 11 -0.07 -13.77 -1.53
C ARG A 11 0.36 -15.22 -1.74
N PHE A 12 1.47 -15.41 -2.40
CA PHE A 12 2.09 -16.71 -2.55
C PHE A 12 3.60 -16.64 -2.37
N ARG A 13 4.20 -17.75 -2.05
CA ARG A 13 5.65 -17.93 -2.04
C ARG A 13 6.05 -18.75 -3.27
N MET A 14 6.99 -18.22 -4.03
CA MET A 14 7.56 -18.95 -5.17
C MET A 14 8.54 -20.02 -4.67
N LYS A 15 8.34 -21.27 -5.09
CA LYS A 15 9.22 -22.40 -4.77
C LYS A 15 10.27 -22.62 -5.85
N SER A 16 9.83 -22.60 -7.10
CA SER A 16 10.68 -22.72 -8.29
C SER A 16 10.02 -22.04 -9.47
N TYR A 17 10.80 -21.69 -10.47
CA TYR A 17 10.29 -21.12 -11.71
C TYR A 17 11.12 -21.61 -12.89
N GLU A 18 10.50 -21.65 -14.07
CA GLU A 18 11.15 -22.02 -15.32
C GLU A 18 10.55 -21.24 -16.48
N GLN A 19 11.34 -21.08 -17.52
CA GLN A 19 10.86 -20.53 -18.78
C GLN A 19 10.68 -21.67 -19.79
N LEU A 20 9.47 -21.82 -20.31
CA LEU A 20 9.16 -22.81 -21.34
C LEU A 20 9.76 -22.40 -22.70
N LYS A 21 9.87 -23.37 -23.63
CA LYS A 21 10.50 -23.17 -24.95
C LYS A 21 9.90 -22.04 -25.78
N HIS A 22 8.63 -21.71 -25.59
CA HIS A 22 7.94 -20.61 -26.27
C HIS A 22 7.95 -19.29 -25.48
N GLY A 23 8.78 -19.18 -24.43
CA GLY A 23 9.01 -17.94 -23.68
C GLY A 23 8.07 -17.72 -22.51
N LEU A 24 7.07 -18.56 -22.28
CA LEU A 24 6.17 -18.44 -21.11
C LEU A 24 6.92 -18.81 -19.84
N TRP A 25 6.86 -17.93 -18.85
CA TRP A 25 7.31 -18.21 -17.49
C TRP A 25 6.24 -18.95 -16.69
N THR A 26 6.64 -20.02 -16.03
CA THR A 26 5.79 -20.79 -15.10
C THR A 26 6.49 -20.92 -13.75
N ALA A 27 5.70 -21.07 -12.70
CA ALA A 27 6.23 -21.21 -11.35
C ALA A 27 5.42 -22.23 -10.53
N GLN A 28 6.11 -22.93 -9.65
CA GLN A 28 5.52 -23.67 -8.54
C GLN A 28 5.39 -22.73 -7.36
N VAL A 29 4.18 -22.55 -6.85
CA VAL A 29 3.89 -21.61 -5.77
C VAL A 29 3.20 -22.28 -4.60
N GLU A 30 3.43 -21.74 -3.42
CA GLU A 30 2.69 -22.07 -2.18
C GLU A 30 1.82 -20.87 -1.82
N LEU A 31 0.51 -21.06 -1.75
CA LEU A 31 -0.41 -20.01 -1.32
C LEU A 31 -0.22 -19.73 0.16
N LEU A 32 -0.08 -18.44 0.51
CA LEU A 32 0.03 -18.00 1.89
C LEU A 32 -1.36 -17.74 2.46
N ALA A 33 -1.51 -17.95 3.77
CA ALA A 33 -2.72 -17.56 4.47
C ALA A 33 -2.96 -16.05 4.34
N PRO A 34 -4.23 -15.58 4.30
CA PRO A 34 -4.54 -14.16 4.37
C PRO A 34 -4.07 -13.57 5.70
N ASP A 35 -3.83 -12.25 5.71
CA ASP A 35 -3.55 -11.52 6.94
C ASP A 35 -4.69 -11.72 7.94
N LEU A 36 -4.35 -11.84 9.20
CA LEU A 36 -5.34 -11.78 10.27
C LEU A 36 -5.89 -10.37 10.36
N ALA A 37 -7.19 -10.24 10.61
CA ALA A 37 -7.81 -8.96 10.89
C ALA A 37 -7.27 -8.41 12.23
N VAL A 38 -6.60 -7.26 12.19
CA VAL A 38 -6.01 -6.61 13.36
C VAL A 38 -6.53 -5.18 13.45
N LYS A 39 -7.23 -4.87 14.54
CA LYS A 39 -7.74 -3.53 14.79
C LYS A 39 -6.59 -2.53 14.98
N ILE A 40 -6.75 -1.35 14.40
CA ILE A 40 -5.73 -0.30 14.47
C ILE A 40 -5.64 0.26 15.89
N PRO A 41 -4.45 0.24 16.54
CA PRO A 41 -4.20 0.87 17.82
C PRO A 41 -4.38 2.39 17.76
N ALA A 42 -4.60 3.02 18.91
CA ALA A 42 -4.87 4.46 19.00
C ALA A 42 -3.73 5.33 18.44
N ASP A 43 -2.49 4.92 18.64
CA ASP A 43 -1.28 5.61 18.17
C ASP A 43 -1.07 5.53 16.65
N LEU A 44 -1.69 4.56 15.97
CA LEU A 44 -1.66 4.40 14.52
C LEU A 44 -2.92 4.91 13.80
N GLN A 45 -3.92 5.38 14.54
CA GLN A 45 -5.14 5.98 13.97
C GLN A 45 -4.86 7.14 13.01
N PRO A 46 -3.83 7.99 13.21
CA PRO A 46 -3.52 9.04 12.26
C PRO A 46 -3.28 8.55 10.84
N ALA A 47 -2.64 7.40 10.66
CA ALA A 47 -2.42 6.82 9.32
C ALA A 47 -3.75 6.44 8.63
N ALA A 48 -4.70 5.88 9.38
CA ALA A 48 -6.02 5.56 8.85
C ALA A 48 -6.83 6.83 8.53
N GLN A 49 -6.75 7.84 9.38
CA GLN A 49 -7.44 9.11 9.17
C GLN A 49 -6.92 9.86 7.95
N LEU A 50 -5.61 9.87 7.72
CA LEU A 50 -5.02 10.45 6.52
C LEU A 50 -5.50 9.72 5.25
N LEU A 51 -5.60 8.40 5.29
CA LEU A 51 -6.12 7.62 4.18
C LEU A 51 -7.60 7.90 3.91
N GLN A 52 -8.41 8.00 4.98
CA GLN A 52 -9.82 8.39 4.86
C GLN A 52 -9.95 9.77 4.20
N ASN A 53 -9.19 10.75 4.67
CA ASN A 53 -9.23 12.10 4.10
C ASN A 53 -8.84 12.12 2.60
N LEU A 54 -7.90 11.27 2.21
CA LEU A 54 -7.54 11.12 0.80
C LEU A 54 -8.69 10.53 -0.01
N ILE A 55 -9.33 9.47 0.49
CA ILE A 55 -10.49 8.84 -0.16
C ILE A 55 -11.63 9.86 -0.33
N ASP A 56 -11.95 10.58 0.74
CA ASP A 56 -13.01 11.60 0.72
C ASP A 56 -12.68 12.72 -0.29
N THR A 57 -11.43 13.14 -0.36
CA THR A 57 -10.97 14.13 -1.33
C THR A 57 -11.15 13.66 -2.77
N LEU A 58 -10.79 12.41 -3.06
CA LEU A 58 -10.92 11.83 -4.39
C LEU A 58 -12.40 11.65 -4.78
N GLN A 59 -13.25 11.22 -3.83
CA GLN A 59 -14.68 11.09 -4.05
C GLN A 59 -15.34 12.45 -4.32
N ASN A 60 -14.98 13.49 -3.54
CA ASN A 60 -15.50 14.84 -3.70
C ASN A 60 -15.06 15.51 -5.02
N ARG A 61 -13.95 15.08 -5.61
CA ARG A 61 -13.50 15.50 -6.93
C ARG A 61 -14.17 14.74 -8.06
N GLU A 62 -15.11 13.85 -7.74
CA GLU A 62 -15.80 13.00 -8.71
C GLU A 62 -14.84 12.24 -9.65
N VAL A 63 -13.72 11.77 -9.08
CA VAL A 63 -12.75 10.97 -9.84
C VAL A 63 -13.47 9.73 -10.38
N PRO A 64 -13.43 9.48 -11.70
CA PRO A 64 -14.11 8.35 -12.30
C PRO A 64 -13.67 7.02 -11.68
N HIS A 65 -14.59 6.07 -11.53
CA HIS A 65 -14.32 4.77 -10.92
C HIS A 65 -13.07 4.06 -11.50
N PRO A 66 -12.80 4.10 -12.82
CA PRO A 66 -11.59 3.48 -13.36
C PRO A 66 -10.27 4.13 -12.89
N GLU A 67 -10.31 5.38 -12.43
CA GLU A 67 -9.15 6.15 -11.97
C GLU A 67 -8.99 6.16 -10.45
N MET A 68 -10.01 5.67 -9.71
CA MET A 68 -9.91 5.53 -8.26
C MET A 68 -8.83 4.50 -7.90
N PRO A 69 -7.87 4.86 -7.02
CA PRO A 69 -6.81 3.93 -6.63
C PRO A 69 -7.31 2.79 -5.76
N PHE A 70 -8.49 2.92 -5.14
CA PHE A 70 -9.06 1.94 -4.22
C PHE A 70 -10.51 1.64 -4.56
N GLU A 71 -10.93 0.42 -4.26
CA GLU A 71 -12.30 -0.04 -4.42
C GLU A 71 -12.92 -0.37 -3.06
N PRO A 72 -14.23 -0.07 -2.86
CA PRO A 72 -14.92 -0.50 -1.64
C PRO A 72 -15.02 -2.04 -1.55
N PRO A 73 -15.14 -2.62 -0.33
CA PRO A 73 -15.32 -1.91 0.95
C PRO A 73 -14.03 -1.35 1.50
N TYR A 74 -14.10 -0.19 2.18
CA TYR A 74 -12.96 0.46 2.83
C TYR A 74 -12.83 -0.01 4.27
N LEU A 75 -11.81 -0.81 4.57
CA LEU A 75 -11.59 -1.39 5.90
C LEU A 75 -10.62 -0.53 6.72
N LEU A 76 -11.05 0.69 7.03
CA LEU A 76 -10.23 1.73 7.67
C LEU A 76 -9.90 1.47 9.14
N ASP A 77 -10.44 0.44 9.74
CA ASP A 77 -10.14 -0.03 11.09
C ASP A 77 -9.23 -1.27 11.12
N ASP A 78 -8.82 -1.77 9.95
CA ASP A 78 -7.93 -2.93 9.80
C ASP A 78 -6.51 -2.53 9.43
N CYS A 79 -5.52 -2.97 10.24
CA CYS A 79 -4.10 -2.67 10.02
C CYS A 79 -3.60 -3.11 8.66
N GLY A 80 -3.96 -4.32 8.24
CA GLY A 80 -3.49 -4.90 6.98
C GLY A 80 -4.03 -4.14 5.78
N TRP A 81 -5.31 -3.83 5.80
CA TRP A 81 -5.94 -3.08 4.71
C TRP A 81 -5.34 -1.67 4.57
N VAL A 82 -5.24 -0.92 5.66
CA VAL A 82 -4.70 0.45 5.65
C VAL A 82 -3.24 0.46 5.22
N ALA A 83 -2.41 -0.46 5.75
CA ALA A 83 -1.01 -0.56 5.37
C ALA A 83 -0.84 -0.88 3.88
N ASN A 84 -1.62 -1.82 3.35
CA ASN A 84 -1.57 -2.20 1.94
C ASN A 84 -1.97 -1.05 1.01
N ARG A 85 -3.00 -0.29 1.36
CA ARG A 85 -3.40 0.89 0.56
C ARG A 85 -2.32 1.95 0.53
N TRP A 86 -1.67 2.23 1.65
CA TRP A 86 -0.53 3.13 1.68
C TRP A 86 0.65 2.62 0.85
N CYS A 87 0.95 1.31 0.89
CA CYS A 87 1.99 0.71 0.04
C CYS A 87 1.75 0.93 -1.45
N GLU A 88 0.50 0.95 -1.89
CA GLU A 88 0.15 1.16 -3.29
C GLU A 88 0.43 2.60 -3.75
N ILE A 89 0.12 3.59 -2.93
CA ILE A 89 0.16 5.01 -3.31
C ILE A 89 1.47 5.72 -2.94
N LEU A 90 2.17 5.26 -1.89
CA LEU A 90 3.44 5.86 -1.52
C LEU A 90 4.51 5.63 -2.60
N PRO A 91 5.32 6.65 -2.92
CA PRO A 91 6.39 6.56 -3.93
C PRO A 91 7.61 5.81 -3.38
N LEU A 92 7.41 4.56 -2.96
CA LEU A 92 8.47 3.70 -2.45
C LEU A 92 9.14 2.92 -3.58
N PRO A 93 10.46 2.64 -3.48
CA PRO A 93 11.13 1.71 -4.36
C PRO A 93 10.46 0.33 -4.33
N LEU A 94 10.39 -0.36 -5.47
CA LEU A 94 9.73 -1.68 -5.57
C LEU A 94 10.26 -2.70 -4.57
N GLN A 95 11.55 -2.66 -4.29
CA GLN A 95 12.17 -3.54 -3.29
C GLN A 95 11.61 -3.31 -1.88
N HIS A 96 11.31 -2.05 -1.51
CA HIS A 96 10.70 -1.73 -0.22
C HIS A 96 9.23 -2.19 -0.19
N LYS A 97 8.47 -1.98 -1.28
CA LYS A 97 7.10 -2.49 -1.40
C LYS A 97 7.06 -4.02 -1.29
N GLN A 98 8.01 -4.71 -1.93
CA GLN A 98 8.15 -6.16 -1.83
C GLN A 98 8.39 -6.62 -0.39
N ARG A 99 9.31 -5.98 0.33
CA ARG A 99 9.60 -6.31 1.73
C ARG A 99 8.39 -6.09 2.64
N LEU A 100 7.66 -5.00 2.45
CA LEU A 100 6.43 -4.74 3.21
C LEU A 100 5.35 -5.79 2.93
N MET A 101 5.23 -6.22 1.67
CA MET A 101 4.30 -7.29 1.27
C MET A 101 4.67 -8.64 1.89
N GLU A 102 5.97 -8.91 2.11
CA GLU A 102 6.47 -10.17 2.70
C GLU A 102 6.24 -10.26 4.22
N LEU A 103 5.96 -9.14 4.89
CA LEU A 103 5.66 -9.14 6.32
C LEU A 103 4.32 -9.85 6.60
N ASP A 104 4.36 -10.89 7.41
CA ASP A 104 3.17 -11.62 7.83
C ASP A 104 2.38 -10.92 8.95
N ASN A 105 3.01 -9.97 9.65
CA ASN A 105 2.38 -9.20 10.71
C ASN A 105 1.82 -7.87 10.16
N PRO A 106 0.50 -7.71 10.04
CA PRO A 106 -0.10 -6.50 9.51
C PRO A 106 0.07 -5.27 10.41
N LEU A 107 0.16 -5.45 11.73
CA LEU A 107 0.45 -4.36 12.66
C LEU A 107 1.84 -3.78 12.42
N LEU A 108 2.86 -4.64 12.35
CA LEU A 108 4.24 -4.20 12.06
C LEU A 108 4.32 -3.51 10.68
N ARG A 109 3.59 -4.00 9.71
CA ARG A 109 3.52 -3.35 8.38
C ARG A 109 2.97 -1.93 8.49
N LEU A 110 1.90 -1.73 9.29
CA LEU A 110 1.31 -0.41 9.50
C LEU A 110 2.22 0.52 10.30
N GLU A 111 2.93 0.01 11.32
CA GLU A 111 3.93 0.78 12.10
C GLU A 111 5.03 1.33 11.18
N LEU A 112 5.59 0.50 10.30
CA LEU A 112 6.61 0.92 9.33
C LEU A 112 6.06 1.96 8.34
N ILE A 113 4.84 1.82 7.89
CA ILE A 113 4.18 2.81 7.03
C ILE A 113 3.97 4.12 7.78
N ASN A 114 3.51 4.09 9.02
CA ASN A 114 3.34 5.29 9.85
C ASN A 114 4.66 6.05 10.02
N ASP A 115 5.76 5.36 10.28
CA ASP A 115 7.09 5.97 10.35
C ASP A 115 7.49 6.66 9.03
N LEU A 116 7.14 6.09 7.90
CA LEU A 116 7.40 6.70 6.58
C LEU A 116 6.55 7.95 6.36
N LEU A 117 5.29 7.93 6.76
CA LEU A 117 4.39 9.09 6.68
C LEU A 117 4.89 10.24 7.55
N ASP A 118 5.33 9.96 8.77
CA ASP A 118 5.85 10.97 9.70
C ASP A 118 7.12 11.63 9.18
N ARG A 119 8.01 10.86 8.57
CA ARG A 119 9.24 11.38 7.95
C ARG A 119 8.94 12.24 6.72
N GLY A 120 8.00 11.81 5.88
CA GLY A 120 7.55 12.55 4.71
C GLY A 120 6.89 13.88 5.07
N GLY A 121 6.07 13.91 6.13
CA GLY A 121 5.44 15.13 6.65
C GLY A 121 6.44 16.15 7.18
N LYS A 122 7.51 15.70 7.84
CA LYS A 122 8.58 16.58 8.35
C LYS A 122 9.45 17.16 7.24
N ALA A 123 9.68 16.44 6.15
CA ALA A 123 10.45 16.91 5.01
C ALA A 123 9.73 18.03 4.24
N SER A 124 8.39 18.02 4.19
CA SER A 124 7.59 19.05 3.51
C SER A 124 7.40 20.33 4.35
N SER A 125 7.56 20.29 5.67
CA SER A 125 7.45 21.45 6.56
C SER A 125 8.76 22.23 6.75
N GLY A 126 9.88 21.71 6.26
CA GLY A 126 11.22 22.29 6.41
C GLY A 126 11.66 23.24 5.29
N SER A 127 10.87 23.48 4.25
CA SER A 127 11.22 24.32 3.11
C SER A 127 10.45 25.64 3.13
N GLN A 128 10.70 26.50 4.15
CA GLN A 128 10.45 27.92 3.99
C GLN A 128 11.78 28.60 3.64
N PRO A 129 11.92 29.23 2.46
CA PRO A 129 13.03 30.13 2.24
C PRO A 129 12.81 31.35 3.10
N SER A 130 13.75 31.61 4.02
CA SER A 130 13.82 32.88 4.69
C SER A 130 14.11 33.98 3.63
N ALA A 131 13.08 34.72 3.27
CA ALA A 131 13.26 35.97 2.57
C ALA A 131 13.87 36.98 3.55
N SER A 132 15.19 37.14 3.50
CA SER A 132 15.84 38.34 4.04
C SER A 132 15.73 39.43 3.02
N ALA A 133 15.10 40.49 3.44
CA ALA A 133 15.07 41.77 2.75
C ALA A 133 16.49 42.34 2.59
#